data_8d45490c2562c7918ce7bbe9e03c46fd
#
_entry.id   8d45490c2562c7918ce7bbe9e03c46fd
#
_cell.length_a   1.000
_cell.length_b   1.000
_cell.length_c   1.000
_cell.angle_alpha   90.00
_cell.angle_beta   90.00
_cell.angle_gamma   90.00
#
_symmetry.space_group_name_H-M   'P 1'
#
loop_
_entity.id
_entity.type
_entity.pdbx_description
1 polymer ?
#
loop_
_entity_poly.entity_id
_entity_poly.type
_entity_poly.pdbx_seq_one_letter_code
_entity_poly.pdbx_strand_id
1 'polypeptide(L)'
;MLSHYGEDAGIYAGGTELLLAMRHQTLNYRHLIDLKVVPGLDSIEARDSFIEIGATSTHRSIERSALVRQNQPALAEMESQVANVRVRGTGTLGGNLCFAEPHSDPATLLLVLGGAVKVESATGAREIPVGELIAGAYASNLLPGEILTKITVPCAKPNHRAAYMKFQVHERPTLGLGLWLETPDEARTFTSARVAVGCVCPFPTRGLDAEKLLTGSRGEVEKRLPDAADKIADAADLVDDHEGSAEYKRHLIHVFLRRVFHKVLGGPPV
;
A
#
# COMPACT_ATOMS: atom_id res chain seq x y z
N MET A 1 5.87 23.44 16.51
CA MET A 1 5.43 24.10 15.26
C MET A 1 3.97 23.76 14.96
N LEU A 2 3.57 22.50 14.77
CA LEU A 2 2.16 22.14 14.54
C LEU A 2 1.22 22.72 15.58
N SER A 3 1.50 22.55 16.87
CA SER A 3 0.69 23.12 17.97
C SER A 3 0.65 24.67 17.96
N HIS A 4 1.61 25.32 17.31
CA HIS A 4 1.68 26.78 17.25
C HIS A 4 0.88 27.35 16.08
N TYR A 5 0.98 26.72 14.91
CA TYR A 5 0.33 27.20 13.68
C TYR A 5 -1.03 26.55 13.41
N GLY A 6 -1.34 25.42 14.09
CA GLY A 6 -2.62 24.73 13.94
C GLY A 6 -2.94 24.40 12.48
N GLU A 7 -4.14 24.70 12.04
CA GLU A 7 -4.65 24.42 10.69
C GLU A 7 -3.98 25.28 9.58
N ASP A 8 -3.29 26.36 9.95
CA ASP A 8 -2.51 27.17 9.00
C ASP A 8 -1.22 26.45 8.54
N ALA A 9 -0.85 25.32 9.17
CA ALA A 9 0.37 24.56 8.85
C ALA A 9 0.06 23.23 8.19
N GLY A 10 0.67 23.00 7.02
CA GLY A 10 0.72 21.71 6.35
C GLY A 10 2.04 20.98 6.62
N ILE A 11 1.99 19.67 6.81
CA ILE A 11 3.18 18.81 6.87
C ILE A 11 3.70 18.57 5.45
N TYR A 12 4.98 18.84 5.26
CA TYR A 12 5.68 18.67 3.99
C TYR A 12 6.76 17.60 4.09
N ALA A 13 6.73 16.62 3.17
CA ALA A 13 7.77 15.62 2.98
C ALA A 13 8.19 15.60 1.50
N GLY A 14 7.71 14.65 0.69
CA GLY A 14 7.99 14.60 -0.75
C GLY A 14 7.31 15.72 -1.56
N GLY A 15 6.13 16.17 -1.14
CA GLY A 15 5.40 17.27 -1.75
C GLY A 15 4.75 16.95 -3.11
N THR A 16 4.86 15.74 -3.64
CA THR A 16 4.39 15.36 -4.98
C THR A 16 2.88 15.53 -5.16
N GLU A 17 2.10 15.30 -4.13
CA GLU A 17 0.65 15.52 -4.11
C GLU A 17 0.28 16.84 -3.44
N LEU A 18 0.87 17.14 -2.29
CA LEU A 18 0.57 18.34 -1.52
C LEU A 18 0.76 19.64 -2.34
N LEU A 19 1.90 19.77 -3.03
CA LEU A 19 2.17 20.99 -3.81
C LEU A 19 1.26 21.07 -5.05
N LEU A 20 0.85 19.92 -5.59
CA LEU A 20 -0.12 19.88 -6.68
C LEU A 20 -1.51 20.35 -6.20
N ALA A 21 -1.96 19.85 -5.05
CA ALA A 21 -3.22 20.26 -4.42
C ALA A 21 -3.21 21.76 -4.06
N MET A 22 -2.10 22.28 -3.54
CA MET A 22 -1.94 23.73 -3.28
C MET A 22 -1.96 24.55 -4.56
N ARG A 23 -1.29 24.08 -5.63
CA ARG A 23 -1.31 24.74 -6.94
C ARG A 23 -2.73 24.82 -7.52
N HIS A 24 -3.53 23.76 -7.33
CA HIS A 24 -4.94 23.72 -7.73
C HIS A 24 -5.88 24.40 -6.73
N GLN A 25 -5.34 25.00 -5.66
CA GLN A 25 -6.09 25.69 -4.62
C GLN A 25 -7.13 24.81 -3.88
N THR A 26 -6.96 23.49 -3.92
CA THR A 26 -7.77 22.53 -3.14
C THR A 26 -7.30 22.44 -1.69
N LEU A 27 -6.02 22.72 -1.44
CA LEU A 27 -5.43 22.89 -0.11
C LEU A 27 -4.74 24.24 -0.03
N ASN A 28 -4.82 24.90 1.14
CA ASN A 28 -4.19 26.19 1.36
C ASN A 28 -3.56 26.24 2.76
N TYR A 29 -2.24 26.29 2.83
CA TYR A 29 -1.47 26.43 4.05
C TYR A 29 -0.58 27.67 3.99
N ARG A 30 -0.53 28.45 5.08
CA ARG A 30 0.37 29.60 5.21
C ARG A 30 1.79 29.18 5.56
N HIS A 31 1.93 28.00 6.18
CA HIS A 31 3.20 27.45 6.65
C HIS A 31 3.34 26.02 6.18
N LEU A 32 4.52 25.65 5.70
CA LEU A 32 4.88 24.25 5.43
C LEU A 32 5.98 23.80 6.41
N ILE A 33 5.70 22.75 7.15
CA ILE A 33 6.66 22.16 8.10
C ILE A 33 7.37 21.00 7.39
N ASP A 34 8.63 21.23 7.03
CA ASP A 34 9.45 20.24 6.31
C ASP A 34 9.97 19.15 7.26
N LEU A 35 9.49 17.93 7.08
CA LEU A 35 9.93 16.76 7.86
C LEU A 35 11.29 16.19 7.40
N LYS A 36 11.76 16.50 6.20
CA LYS A 36 13.02 15.97 5.67
C LYS A 36 14.25 16.45 6.44
N VAL A 37 14.11 17.54 7.19
CA VAL A 37 15.19 18.06 8.04
C VAL A 37 15.24 17.36 9.41
N VAL A 38 14.28 16.49 9.73
CA VAL A 38 14.25 15.77 11.00
C VAL A 38 15.10 14.49 10.86
N PRO A 39 16.19 14.36 11.64
CA PRO A 39 17.10 13.22 11.54
C PRO A 39 16.37 11.89 11.80
N GLY A 40 16.71 10.86 11.02
CA GLY A 40 16.22 9.48 11.18
C GLY A 40 14.83 9.20 10.59
N LEU A 41 14.11 10.21 10.07
CA LEU A 41 12.84 9.96 9.38
C LEU A 41 13.02 9.37 7.96
N ASP A 42 14.23 9.30 7.46
CA ASP A 42 14.57 8.68 6.16
C ASP A 42 15.32 7.35 6.30
N SER A 43 15.48 6.83 7.53
CA SER A 43 16.17 5.57 7.79
C SER A 43 15.40 4.35 7.32
N ILE A 44 16.11 3.31 6.87
CA ILE A 44 15.58 1.98 6.58
C ILE A 44 16.40 0.97 7.35
N GLU A 45 15.80 0.31 8.33
CA GLU A 45 16.49 -0.58 9.25
C GLU A 45 15.78 -1.94 9.36
N ALA A 46 16.56 -3.02 9.45
CA ALA A 46 16.03 -4.33 9.81
C ALA A 46 15.98 -4.49 11.32
N ARG A 47 14.92 -5.06 11.82
CA ARG A 47 14.70 -5.43 13.22
C ARG A 47 14.19 -6.86 13.25
N ASP A 48 14.94 -7.79 13.80
CA ASP A 48 14.57 -9.21 13.95
C ASP A 48 13.58 -9.77 12.90
N SER A 49 12.29 -9.48 13.04
CA SER A 49 11.20 -10.03 12.22
C SER A 49 10.50 -8.99 11.33
N PHE A 50 10.94 -7.72 11.32
CA PHE A 50 10.34 -6.66 10.52
C PHE A 50 11.36 -5.63 10.04
N ILE A 51 10.97 -4.85 9.03
CA ILE A 51 11.70 -3.69 8.53
C ILE A 51 11.02 -2.44 9.07
N GLU A 52 11.79 -1.54 9.67
CA GLU A 52 11.37 -0.17 9.97
C GLU A 52 11.78 0.75 8.83
N ILE A 53 10.84 1.51 8.30
CA ILE A 53 11.04 2.48 7.22
C ILE A 53 10.60 3.85 7.75
N GLY A 54 11.51 4.80 7.80
CA GLY A 54 11.20 6.17 8.20
C GLY A 54 10.23 6.85 7.23
N ALA A 55 9.34 7.69 7.72
CA ALA A 55 8.24 8.28 6.97
C ALA A 55 8.68 9.13 5.77
N THR A 56 9.88 9.72 5.82
CA THR A 56 10.43 10.51 4.72
C THR A 56 11.32 9.70 3.76
N SER A 57 11.42 8.37 3.95
CA SER A 57 12.05 7.48 2.96
C SER A 57 11.33 7.58 1.63
N THR A 58 12.07 7.87 0.56
CA THR A 58 11.49 8.00 -0.77
C THR A 58 11.16 6.63 -1.36
N HIS A 59 10.15 6.55 -2.24
CA HIS A 59 9.86 5.33 -2.99
C HIS A 59 11.11 4.76 -3.67
N ARG A 60 11.98 5.63 -4.21
CA ARG A 60 13.23 5.22 -4.84
C ARG A 60 14.26 4.67 -3.84
N SER A 61 14.36 5.21 -2.63
CA SER A 61 15.26 4.67 -1.61
C SER A 61 14.81 3.28 -1.15
N ILE A 62 13.51 3.05 -1.02
CA ILE A 62 12.93 1.75 -0.67
C ILE A 62 13.13 0.75 -1.81
N GLU A 63 12.79 1.12 -3.06
CA GLU A 63 13.02 0.34 -4.28
C GLU A 63 14.46 -0.18 -4.36
N ARG A 64 15.45 0.67 -4.01
CA ARG A 64 16.87 0.38 -4.16
C ARG A 64 17.53 -0.22 -2.92
N SER A 65 16.86 -0.21 -1.79
CA SER A 65 17.37 -0.75 -0.55
C SER A 65 17.68 -2.24 -0.67
N ALA A 66 18.95 -2.62 -0.50
CA ALA A 66 19.33 -4.04 -0.47
C ALA A 66 18.65 -4.76 0.69
N LEU A 67 18.45 -4.08 1.82
CA LEU A 67 17.77 -4.58 3.00
C LEU A 67 16.30 -4.92 2.69
N VAL A 68 15.56 -4.00 2.01
CA VAL A 68 14.17 -4.26 1.64
C VAL A 68 14.07 -5.38 0.61
N ARG A 69 14.93 -5.40 -0.41
CA ARG A 69 14.98 -6.46 -1.42
C ARG A 69 15.23 -7.85 -0.83
N GLN A 70 16.07 -7.92 0.20
CA GLN A 70 16.39 -9.19 0.86
C GLN A 70 15.26 -9.66 1.78
N ASN A 71 14.66 -8.75 2.56
CA ASN A 71 13.73 -9.11 3.62
C ASN A 71 12.25 -8.99 3.23
N GLN A 72 11.91 -8.18 2.23
CA GLN A 72 10.55 -8.04 1.69
C GLN A 72 10.56 -7.67 0.21
N PRO A 73 10.95 -8.60 -0.68
CA PRO A 73 11.14 -8.33 -2.11
C PRO A 73 9.88 -7.81 -2.80
N ALA A 74 8.68 -8.24 -2.38
CA ALA A 74 7.42 -7.76 -2.94
C ALA A 74 7.22 -6.26 -2.73
N LEU A 75 7.70 -5.72 -1.59
CA LEU A 75 7.65 -4.27 -1.33
C LEU A 75 8.59 -3.52 -2.27
N ALA A 76 9.84 -3.96 -2.41
CA ALA A 76 10.80 -3.31 -3.31
C ALA A 76 10.33 -3.34 -4.78
N GLU A 77 9.71 -4.45 -5.20
CA GLU A 77 9.16 -4.58 -6.55
C GLU A 77 7.96 -3.65 -6.76
N MET A 78 7.02 -3.58 -5.83
CA MET A 78 5.89 -2.65 -5.91
C MET A 78 6.38 -1.19 -5.95
N GLU A 79 7.30 -0.81 -5.08
CA GLU A 79 7.87 0.54 -5.03
C GLU A 79 8.53 0.95 -6.35
N SER A 80 9.12 0.01 -7.10
CA SER A 80 9.69 0.25 -8.43
C SER A 80 8.66 0.66 -9.48
N GLN A 81 7.39 0.36 -9.24
CA GLN A 81 6.26 0.60 -10.14
C GLN A 81 5.45 1.86 -9.76
N VAL A 82 5.70 2.47 -8.60
CA VAL A 82 4.99 3.68 -8.16
C VAL A 82 5.27 4.82 -9.14
N ALA A 83 4.22 5.39 -9.72
CA ALA A 83 4.27 6.56 -10.59
C ALA A 83 5.45 6.53 -11.59
N ASN A 84 6.15 7.64 -11.75
CA ASN A 84 7.37 7.76 -12.58
C ASN A 84 8.63 7.99 -11.73
N VAL A 85 9.81 7.90 -12.35
CA VAL A 85 11.10 8.00 -11.66
C VAL A 85 11.31 9.33 -10.91
N ARG A 86 10.72 10.44 -11.37
CA ARG A 86 10.81 11.75 -10.73
C ARG A 86 10.00 11.76 -9.45
N VAL A 87 8.77 11.25 -9.52
CA VAL A 87 7.90 11.10 -8.35
C VAL A 87 8.54 10.16 -7.33
N ARG A 88 9.05 9.00 -7.75
CA ARG A 88 9.74 8.07 -6.83
C ARG A 88 10.97 8.66 -6.16
N GLY A 89 11.69 9.55 -6.85
CA GLY A 89 12.88 10.22 -6.31
C GLY A 89 12.59 11.26 -5.23
N THR A 90 11.34 11.71 -5.12
CA THR A 90 10.93 12.81 -4.24
C THR A 90 9.80 12.41 -3.31
N GLY A 91 8.78 11.71 -3.82
CA GLY A 91 7.65 11.19 -3.06
C GLY A 91 8.10 10.20 -2.00
N THR A 92 7.48 10.26 -0.82
CA THR A 92 7.83 9.45 0.35
C THR A 92 6.71 8.49 0.71
N LEU A 93 7.05 7.33 1.28
CA LEU A 93 6.07 6.33 1.68
C LEU A 93 5.10 6.89 2.74
N GLY A 94 5.62 7.57 3.76
CA GLY A 94 4.77 8.20 4.79
C GLY A 94 3.86 9.28 4.20
N GLY A 95 4.38 10.13 3.30
CA GLY A 95 3.58 11.15 2.61
C GLY A 95 2.46 10.56 1.75
N ASN A 96 2.75 9.44 1.06
CA ASN A 96 1.77 8.70 0.28
C ASN A 96 0.62 8.17 1.15
N LEU A 97 0.95 7.48 2.25
CA LEU A 97 -0.04 6.93 3.17
C LEU A 97 -0.89 8.01 3.86
N CYS A 98 -0.27 9.14 4.26
CA CYS A 98 -1.00 10.23 4.91
C CYS A 98 -1.90 11.00 3.94
N PHE A 99 -1.50 11.13 2.67
CA PHE A 99 -2.31 11.80 1.66
C PHE A 99 -3.54 10.98 1.25
N ALA A 100 -3.43 9.65 1.38
CA ALA A 100 -4.51 8.68 1.15
C ALA A 100 -5.22 8.85 -0.21
N GLU A 101 -4.42 9.02 -1.27
CA GLU A 101 -4.94 9.09 -2.64
C GLU A 101 -5.49 7.72 -3.05
N PRO A 102 -6.76 7.64 -3.53
CA PRO A 102 -7.42 6.36 -3.84
C PRO A 102 -6.67 5.45 -4.83
N HIS A 103 -6.01 6.06 -5.83
CA HIS A 103 -5.27 5.32 -6.86
C HIS A 103 -3.79 5.10 -6.46
N SER A 104 -3.53 4.87 -5.16
CA SER A 104 -2.19 4.66 -4.63
C SER A 104 -1.86 3.17 -4.46
N ASP A 105 -0.66 2.77 -4.89
CA ASP A 105 -0.19 1.37 -4.83
C ASP A 105 0.20 0.91 -3.41
N PRO A 106 0.96 1.70 -2.60
CA PRO A 106 1.60 1.20 -1.38
C PRO A 106 0.65 0.63 -0.33
N ALA A 107 -0.45 1.33 -0.05
CA ALA A 107 -1.38 0.90 0.99
C ALA A 107 -2.00 -0.47 0.70
N THR A 108 -2.31 -0.77 -0.58
CA THR A 108 -2.87 -2.06 -1.00
C THR A 108 -1.92 -3.22 -0.69
N LEU A 109 -0.63 -3.08 -1.00
CA LEU A 109 0.34 -4.13 -0.68
C LEU A 109 0.60 -4.21 0.82
N LEU A 110 0.73 -3.09 1.51
CA LEU A 110 0.97 -3.07 2.96
C LEU A 110 -0.15 -3.74 3.74
N LEU A 111 -1.41 -3.67 3.28
CA LEU A 111 -2.54 -4.40 3.87
C LEU A 111 -2.30 -5.91 3.88
N VAL A 112 -1.88 -6.50 2.78
CA VAL A 112 -1.66 -7.96 2.71
C VAL A 112 -0.37 -8.38 3.40
N LEU A 113 0.64 -7.51 3.46
CA LEU A 113 1.86 -7.76 4.21
C LEU A 113 1.68 -7.63 5.73
N GLY A 114 0.59 -7.01 6.18
CA GLY A 114 0.35 -6.74 7.60
C GLY A 114 1.20 -5.58 8.12
N GLY A 115 1.36 -4.55 7.29
CA GLY A 115 2.09 -3.33 7.65
C GLY A 115 1.36 -2.51 8.71
N ALA A 116 2.13 -1.81 9.54
CA ALA A 116 1.65 -0.85 10.53
C ALA A 116 2.43 0.46 10.43
N VAL A 117 1.89 1.52 10.99
CA VAL A 117 2.57 2.81 11.08
C VAL A 117 2.68 3.24 12.53
N LYS A 118 3.80 3.85 12.87
CA LYS A 118 3.99 4.56 14.13
C LYS A 118 3.70 6.03 13.92
N VAL A 119 2.82 6.58 14.75
CA VAL A 119 2.50 8.00 14.79
C VAL A 119 2.92 8.58 16.14
N GLU A 120 3.42 9.81 16.11
CA GLU A 120 3.92 10.50 17.30
C GLU A 120 3.33 11.90 17.39
N SER A 121 3.09 12.35 18.60
CA SER A 121 2.64 13.70 18.92
C SER A 121 3.39 14.22 20.15
N ALA A 122 3.11 15.45 20.56
CA ALA A 122 3.66 16.01 21.80
C ALA A 122 3.23 15.26 23.07
N THR A 123 2.15 14.50 23.01
CA THR A 123 1.55 13.79 24.17
C THR A 123 1.84 12.30 24.19
N GLY A 124 2.43 11.73 23.16
CA GLY A 124 2.77 10.31 23.10
C GLY A 124 2.89 9.75 21.70
N ALA A 125 2.99 8.43 21.63
CA ALA A 125 3.09 7.67 20.39
C ALA A 125 2.11 6.49 20.42
N ARG A 126 1.64 6.08 19.23
CA ARG A 126 0.81 4.87 19.04
C ARG A 126 1.14 4.20 17.72
N GLU A 127 0.81 2.93 17.62
CA GLU A 127 0.85 2.19 16.35
C GLU A 127 -0.57 2.04 15.79
N ILE A 128 -0.66 2.13 14.46
CA ILE A 128 -1.91 1.98 13.71
C ILE A 128 -1.65 0.96 12.60
N PRO A 129 -2.40 -0.14 12.49
CA PRO A 129 -2.38 -0.99 11.31
C PRO A 129 -2.70 -0.17 10.05
N VAL A 130 -2.03 -0.45 8.91
CA VAL A 130 -2.30 0.30 7.67
C VAL A 130 -3.77 0.26 7.27
N GLY A 131 -4.46 -0.86 7.58
CA GLY A 131 -5.91 -0.99 7.31
C GLY A 131 -6.80 -0.05 8.13
N GLU A 132 -6.28 0.50 9.22
CA GLU A 132 -7.00 1.46 10.08
C GLU A 132 -6.51 2.90 9.86
N LEU A 133 -5.39 3.09 9.15
CA LEU A 133 -4.83 4.41 8.90
C LEU A 133 -5.66 5.20 7.88
N ILE A 134 -6.12 4.55 6.82
CA ILE A 134 -6.85 5.21 5.73
C ILE A 134 -8.34 5.16 6.05
N ALA A 135 -8.93 6.33 6.27
CA ALA A 135 -10.35 6.47 6.61
C ALA A 135 -11.26 6.63 5.38
N GLY A 136 -10.69 6.99 4.23
CA GLY A 136 -11.40 7.24 2.99
C GLY A 136 -10.51 7.92 1.95
N ALA A 137 -11.08 8.33 0.85
CA ALA A 137 -10.37 9.10 -0.17
C ALA A 137 -9.83 10.42 0.42
N TYR A 138 -8.52 10.61 0.33
CA TYR A 138 -7.81 11.78 0.87
C TYR A 138 -8.02 12.01 2.38
N ALA A 139 -8.34 10.95 3.12
CA ALA A 139 -8.60 11.02 4.55
C ALA A 139 -7.83 9.93 5.31
N SER A 140 -7.11 10.33 6.34
CA SER A 140 -6.41 9.45 7.26
C SER A 140 -6.95 9.58 8.69
N ASN A 141 -6.79 8.51 9.50
CA ASN A 141 -7.16 8.48 10.93
C ASN A 141 -6.06 9.06 11.84
N LEU A 142 -5.25 9.98 11.32
CA LEU A 142 -4.34 10.76 12.14
C LEU A 142 -5.11 11.82 12.94
N LEU A 143 -4.82 11.90 14.23
CA LEU A 143 -5.39 12.92 15.09
C LEU A 143 -4.65 14.26 14.91
N PRO A 144 -5.28 15.40 15.24
CA PRO A 144 -4.62 16.70 15.20
C PRO A 144 -3.30 16.69 16.00
N GLY A 145 -2.22 17.12 15.35
CA GLY A 145 -0.89 17.14 15.96
C GLY A 145 -0.11 15.84 15.91
N GLU A 146 -0.68 14.76 15.37
CA GLU A 146 0.06 13.53 15.09
C GLU A 146 0.87 13.61 13.79
N ILE A 147 2.04 13.00 13.81
CA ILE A 147 2.93 12.85 12.65
C ILE A 147 3.24 11.37 12.48
N LEU A 148 3.04 10.83 11.28
CA LEU A 148 3.54 9.52 10.92
C LEU A 148 5.06 9.58 10.86
N THR A 149 5.74 8.79 11.69
CA THR A 149 7.21 8.80 11.80
C THR A 149 7.86 7.55 11.22
N LYS A 150 7.19 6.39 11.29
CA LYS A 150 7.72 5.12 10.79
C LYS A 150 6.62 4.25 10.19
N ILE A 151 7.02 3.41 9.25
CA ILE A 151 6.25 2.30 8.71
C ILE A 151 6.97 1.01 9.08
N THR A 152 6.24 0.05 9.66
CA THR A 152 6.75 -1.26 10.04
C THR A 152 6.17 -2.30 9.09
N VAL A 153 7.04 -3.11 8.48
CA VAL A 153 6.64 -4.15 7.53
C VAL A 153 7.26 -5.48 7.95
N PRO A 154 6.46 -6.54 8.18
CA PRO A 154 6.99 -7.86 8.52
C PRO A 154 7.94 -8.39 7.44
N CYS A 155 9.05 -8.99 7.84
CA CYS A 155 9.97 -9.68 6.93
C CYS A 155 9.27 -10.91 6.31
N ALA A 156 9.58 -11.18 5.05
CA ALA A 156 9.14 -12.41 4.39
C ALA A 156 9.83 -13.62 5.04
N LYS A 157 9.06 -14.67 5.32
CA LYS A 157 9.58 -15.97 5.77
C LYS A 157 9.71 -16.91 4.58
N PRO A 158 10.52 -18.01 4.69
CA PRO A 158 10.69 -18.96 3.60
C PRO A 158 9.38 -19.59 3.09
N ASN A 159 8.38 -19.73 3.97
CA ASN A 159 7.05 -20.25 3.67
C ASN A 159 6.06 -19.16 3.23
N HIS A 160 6.48 -17.90 3.11
CA HIS A 160 5.64 -16.80 2.63
C HIS A 160 5.88 -16.53 1.15
N ARG A 161 4.81 -16.26 0.45
CA ARG A 161 4.81 -15.77 -0.94
C ARG A 161 3.95 -14.54 -1.02
N ALA A 162 4.46 -13.48 -1.62
CA ALA A 162 3.70 -12.26 -1.82
C ALA A 162 4.01 -11.64 -3.19
N ALA A 163 3.01 -11.05 -3.81
CA ALA A 163 3.17 -10.27 -5.02
C ALA A 163 2.14 -9.15 -5.09
N TYR A 164 2.48 -8.15 -5.86
CA TYR A 164 1.61 -7.05 -6.25
C TYR A 164 1.56 -6.97 -7.77
N MET A 165 0.39 -6.67 -8.31
CA MET A 165 0.20 -6.34 -9.72
C MET A 165 -0.75 -5.17 -9.85
N LYS A 166 -0.53 -4.34 -10.84
CA LYS A 166 -1.44 -3.27 -11.19
C LYS A 166 -1.79 -3.26 -12.66
N PHE A 167 -2.94 -2.68 -12.96
CA PHE A 167 -3.34 -2.28 -14.30
C PHE A 167 -3.41 -0.76 -14.38
N GLN A 168 -2.81 -0.20 -15.43
CA GLN A 168 -2.71 1.23 -15.62
C GLN A 168 -2.76 1.54 -17.12
N VAL A 169 -3.63 2.47 -17.50
CA VAL A 169 -3.74 2.98 -18.88
C VAL A 169 -3.20 4.41 -18.94
N HIS A 170 -3.52 5.21 -17.93
CA HIS A 170 -3.12 6.61 -17.80
C HIS A 170 -2.05 6.79 -16.72
N GLU A 171 -1.93 7.97 -16.15
CA GLU A 171 -0.92 8.27 -15.14
C GLU A 171 -1.16 7.55 -13.81
N ARG A 172 -2.43 7.28 -13.49
CA ARG A 172 -2.83 6.59 -12.25
C ARG A 172 -3.29 5.16 -12.54
N PRO A 173 -3.06 4.21 -11.62
CA PRO A 173 -3.54 2.86 -11.82
C PRO A 173 -5.07 2.77 -11.70
N THR A 174 -5.67 2.01 -12.61
CA THR A 174 -7.09 1.64 -12.58
C THR A 174 -7.37 0.55 -11.54
N LEU A 175 -6.39 -0.35 -11.34
CA LEU A 175 -6.47 -1.45 -10.38
C LEU A 175 -5.09 -1.69 -9.77
N GLY A 176 -5.05 -1.90 -8.47
CA GLY A 176 -3.94 -2.51 -7.74
C GLY A 176 -4.43 -3.74 -7.00
N LEU A 177 -3.72 -4.87 -7.09
CA LEU A 177 -4.06 -6.11 -6.41
C LEU A 177 -2.84 -6.72 -5.74
N GLY A 178 -2.90 -6.86 -4.41
CA GLY A 178 -1.90 -7.52 -3.59
C GLY A 178 -2.38 -8.89 -3.14
N LEU A 179 -1.50 -9.89 -3.18
CA LEU A 179 -1.74 -11.24 -2.68
C LEU A 179 -0.56 -11.69 -1.82
N TRP A 180 -0.85 -12.22 -0.65
CA TRP A 180 0.08 -12.90 0.24
C TRP A 180 -0.46 -14.28 0.57
N LEU A 181 0.40 -15.29 0.50
CA LEU A 181 0.09 -16.69 0.79
C LEU A 181 1.12 -17.28 1.74
N GLU A 182 0.68 -18.10 2.67
CA GLU A 182 1.52 -18.97 3.48
C GLU A 182 1.43 -20.41 2.96
N THR A 183 2.59 -21.01 2.68
CA THR A 183 2.69 -22.35 2.10
C THR A 183 3.79 -23.17 2.78
N PRO A 184 3.46 -24.29 3.43
CA PRO A 184 4.46 -25.12 4.10
C PRO A 184 5.22 -26.04 3.16
N ASP A 185 4.77 -26.23 1.90
CA ASP A 185 5.16 -27.31 1.00
C ASP A 185 5.40 -26.86 -0.44
N GLU A 186 6.23 -25.88 -0.64
CA GLU A 186 6.61 -25.39 -1.99
C GLU A 186 5.40 -25.01 -2.87
N ALA A 187 4.38 -24.42 -2.27
CA ALA A 187 3.16 -23.97 -2.93
C ALA A 187 2.24 -25.09 -3.46
N ARG A 188 2.21 -26.24 -2.81
CA ARG A 188 1.22 -27.30 -3.06
C ARG A 188 -0.06 -27.08 -2.24
N THR A 189 0.10 -26.55 -1.02
CA THR A 189 -1.01 -26.17 -0.15
C THR A 189 -0.81 -24.74 0.41
N PHE A 190 -1.91 -24.08 0.71
CA PHE A 190 -1.93 -22.76 1.30
C PHE A 190 -2.68 -22.81 2.64
N THR A 191 -1.99 -22.49 3.72
CA THR A 191 -2.55 -22.52 5.08
C THR A 191 -3.19 -21.21 5.48
N SER A 192 -2.75 -20.11 4.88
CA SER A 192 -3.29 -18.77 5.10
C SER A 192 -3.13 -17.94 3.85
N ALA A 193 -4.07 -17.02 3.63
CA ALA A 193 -4.06 -16.08 2.52
C ALA A 193 -4.48 -14.70 2.98
N ARG A 194 -3.94 -13.66 2.33
CA ARG A 194 -4.42 -12.28 2.43
C ARG A 194 -4.47 -11.71 1.02
N VAL A 195 -5.60 -11.09 0.69
CA VAL A 195 -5.80 -10.44 -0.60
C VAL A 195 -6.43 -9.07 -0.39
N ALA A 196 -5.91 -8.08 -1.10
CA ALA A 196 -6.46 -6.73 -1.09
C ALA A 196 -6.48 -6.13 -2.49
N VAL A 197 -7.47 -5.29 -2.72
CA VAL A 197 -7.63 -4.51 -3.94
C VAL A 197 -7.63 -3.01 -3.61
N GLY A 198 -7.03 -2.21 -4.46
CA GLY A 198 -7.03 -0.75 -4.40
C GLY A 198 -7.21 -0.15 -5.79
N CYS A 199 -7.31 1.15 -5.88
CA CYS A 199 -7.50 1.94 -7.10
C CYS A 199 -8.88 1.77 -7.77
N VAL A 200 -9.68 0.83 -7.34
CA VAL A 200 -11.05 0.56 -7.85
C VAL A 200 -12.14 1.12 -6.93
N CYS A 201 -11.75 1.55 -5.74
CA CYS A 201 -12.60 1.98 -4.63
C CYS A 201 -11.96 3.15 -3.88
N PRO A 202 -12.70 3.87 -3.02
CA PRO A 202 -12.20 5.06 -2.30
C PRO A 202 -10.99 4.81 -1.39
N PHE A 203 -10.79 3.57 -0.93
CA PHE A 203 -9.64 3.16 -0.11
C PHE A 203 -9.34 1.67 -0.33
N PRO A 204 -8.08 1.23 -0.12
CA PRO A 204 -7.71 -0.18 -0.30
C PRO A 204 -8.50 -1.09 0.63
N THR A 205 -9.05 -2.17 0.09
CA THR A 205 -9.96 -3.08 0.79
C THR A 205 -9.46 -4.51 0.76
N ARG A 206 -9.48 -5.20 1.92
CA ARG A 206 -9.20 -6.65 2.00
C ARG A 206 -10.43 -7.47 1.68
N GLY A 207 -10.24 -8.51 0.88
CA GLY A 207 -11.27 -9.50 0.57
C GLY A 207 -11.33 -10.64 1.59
N LEU A 208 -11.81 -10.38 2.83
CA LEU A 208 -11.77 -11.37 3.92
C LEU A 208 -12.49 -12.69 3.59
N ASP A 209 -13.58 -12.65 2.86
CA ASP A 209 -14.29 -13.86 2.42
C ASP A 209 -13.57 -14.55 1.27
N ALA A 210 -12.91 -13.81 0.39
CA ALA A 210 -12.05 -14.36 -0.66
C ALA A 210 -10.84 -15.08 -0.06
N GLU A 211 -10.25 -14.58 1.01
CA GLU A 211 -9.10 -15.20 1.68
C GLU A 211 -9.38 -16.63 2.12
N LYS A 212 -10.62 -16.93 2.55
CA LYS A 212 -11.07 -18.28 2.91
C LYS A 212 -11.08 -19.23 1.70
N LEU A 213 -11.35 -18.71 0.51
CA LEU A 213 -11.36 -19.47 -0.74
C LEU A 213 -9.93 -19.71 -1.29
N LEU A 214 -8.96 -18.90 -0.86
CA LEU A 214 -7.57 -18.96 -1.28
C LEU A 214 -6.72 -19.87 -0.38
N THR A 215 -7.34 -20.68 0.49
CA THR A 215 -6.68 -21.70 1.33
C THR A 215 -7.06 -23.11 0.89
N GLY A 216 -6.18 -24.11 1.18
CA GLY A 216 -6.34 -25.50 0.76
C GLY A 216 -5.30 -25.94 -0.27
N SER A 217 -5.56 -27.03 -1.00
CA SER A 217 -4.65 -27.48 -2.05
C SER A 217 -4.63 -26.50 -3.24
N ARG A 218 -3.49 -26.41 -3.90
CA ARG A 218 -3.32 -25.53 -5.07
C ARG A 218 -4.41 -25.74 -6.12
N GLY A 219 -4.72 -26.98 -6.48
CA GLY A 219 -5.72 -27.28 -7.50
C GLY A 219 -7.16 -26.92 -7.09
N GLU A 220 -7.47 -26.93 -5.78
CA GLU A 220 -8.75 -26.43 -5.27
C GLU A 220 -8.82 -24.92 -5.31
N VAL A 221 -7.74 -24.23 -4.92
CA VAL A 221 -7.66 -22.77 -4.98
C VAL A 221 -7.77 -22.28 -6.41
N GLU A 222 -7.04 -22.90 -7.36
CA GLU A 222 -7.13 -22.55 -8.78
C GLU A 222 -8.57 -22.61 -9.34
N LYS A 223 -9.34 -23.60 -8.93
CA LYS A 223 -10.75 -23.75 -9.33
C LYS A 223 -11.67 -22.69 -8.70
N ARG A 224 -11.32 -22.21 -7.50
CA ARG A 224 -12.10 -21.20 -6.74
C ARG A 224 -11.68 -19.76 -7.01
N LEU A 225 -10.65 -19.50 -7.84
CA LEU A 225 -10.22 -18.14 -8.17
C LEU A 225 -11.35 -17.25 -8.72
N PRO A 226 -12.27 -17.72 -9.59
CA PRO A 226 -13.41 -16.91 -10.04
C PRO A 226 -14.30 -16.47 -8.87
N ASP A 227 -14.68 -17.41 -7.99
CA ASP A 227 -15.53 -17.11 -6.82
C ASP A 227 -14.82 -16.17 -5.83
N ALA A 228 -13.50 -16.34 -5.66
CA ALA A 228 -12.70 -15.45 -4.85
C ALA A 228 -12.65 -14.04 -5.44
N ALA A 229 -12.55 -13.89 -6.76
CA ALA A 229 -12.59 -12.60 -7.44
C ALA A 229 -13.94 -11.88 -7.24
N ASP A 230 -15.05 -12.61 -7.31
CA ASP A 230 -16.36 -12.05 -6.99
C ASP A 230 -16.44 -11.56 -5.55
N LYS A 231 -15.93 -12.34 -4.58
CA LYS A 231 -15.88 -11.92 -3.17
C LYS A 231 -15.02 -10.69 -2.93
N ILE A 232 -13.91 -10.53 -3.67
CA ILE A 232 -13.10 -9.31 -3.60
C ILE A 232 -13.90 -8.12 -4.16
N ALA A 233 -14.52 -8.30 -5.32
CA ALA A 233 -15.31 -7.26 -5.97
C ALA A 233 -16.52 -6.84 -5.15
N ASP A 234 -17.18 -7.78 -4.46
CA ASP A 234 -18.32 -7.51 -3.58
C ASP A 234 -17.90 -6.78 -2.29
N ALA A 235 -16.68 -7.04 -1.79
CA ALA A 235 -16.14 -6.37 -0.61
C ALA A 235 -15.66 -4.95 -0.92
N ALA A 236 -15.24 -4.69 -2.15
CA ALA A 236 -14.81 -3.37 -2.61
C ALA A 236 -16.03 -2.54 -3.03
N ASP A 237 -16.09 -1.31 -2.58
CA ASP A 237 -17.10 -0.35 -3.03
C ASP A 237 -16.67 0.22 -4.40
N LEU A 238 -16.88 -0.59 -5.45
CA LEU A 238 -16.44 -0.27 -6.81
C LEU A 238 -17.14 0.98 -7.33
N VAL A 239 -16.37 1.95 -7.80
CA VAL A 239 -16.89 3.23 -8.28
C VAL A 239 -16.65 3.40 -9.79
N ASP A 240 -17.61 4.01 -10.46
CA ASP A 240 -17.43 4.51 -11.82
C ASP A 240 -16.62 5.80 -11.77
N ASP A 241 -15.54 5.88 -12.53
CA ASP A 241 -14.71 7.06 -12.66
C ASP A 241 -14.07 7.13 -14.06
N HIS A 242 -13.16 8.10 -14.27
CA HIS A 242 -12.47 8.29 -15.54
C HIS A 242 -11.51 7.13 -15.91
N GLU A 243 -11.17 6.28 -14.93
CA GLU A 243 -10.35 5.08 -15.17
C GLU A 243 -11.18 3.86 -15.60
N GLY A 244 -12.50 3.90 -15.48
CA GLY A 244 -13.41 2.88 -15.96
C GLY A 244 -14.67 2.69 -15.12
N SER A 245 -15.61 1.92 -15.66
CA SER A 245 -16.83 1.55 -14.93
C SER A 245 -16.56 0.52 -13.83
N ALA A 246 -17.45 0.46 -12.84
CA ALA A 246 -17.44 -0.56 -11.78
C ALA A 246 -17.47 -1.97 -12.38
N GLU A 247 -18.24 -2.21 -13.44
CA GLU A 247 -18.29 -3.48 -14.16
C GLU A 247 -16.93 -3.84 -14.79
N TYR A 248 -16.28 -2.88 -15.44
CA TYR A 248 -14.95 -3.07 -16.00
C TYR A 248 -13.91 -3.37 -14.90
N LYS A 249 -13.97 -2.65 -13.79
CA LYS A 249 -13.08 -2.87 -12.64
C LYS A 249 -13.31 -4.26 -12.02
N ARG A 250 -14.57 -4.73 -11.92
CA ARG A 250 -14.89 -6.11 -11.53
C ARG A 250 -14.22 -7.13 -12.47
N HIS A 251 -14.34 -6.94 -13.78
CA HIS A 251 -13.67 -7.80 -14.75
C HIS A 251 -12.15 -7.81 -14.57
N LEU A 252 -11.53 -6.65 -14.33
CA LEU A 252 -10.09 -6.55 -14.08
C LEU A 252 -9.68 -7.33 -12.81
N ILE A 253 -10.49 -7.33 -11.75
CA ILE A 253 -10.23 -8.12 -10.53
C ILE A 253 -10.13 -9.61 -10.87
N HIS A 254 -11.03 -10.16 -11.68
CA HIS A 254 -10.97 -11.56 -12.13
C HIS A 254 -9.67 -11.88 -12.89
N VAL A 255 -9.31 -11.02 -13.82
CA VAL A 255 -8.10 -11.22 -14.63
C VAL A 255 -6.85 -11.12 -13.76
N PHE A 256 -6.77 -10.10 -12.91
CA PHE A 256 -5.56 -9.81 -12.13
C PHE A 256 -5.41 -10.72 -10.91
N LEU A 257 -6.49 -11.22 -10.30
CA LEU A 257 -6.38 -12.23 -9.25
C LEU A 257 -5.69 -13.50 -9.78
N ARG A 258 -6.13 -13.97 -10.95
CA ARG A 258 -5.47 -15.12 -11.59
C ARG A 258 -4.01 -14.84 -11.90
N ARG A 259 -3.70 -13.67 -12.46
CA ARG A 259 -2.32 -13.28 -12.80
C ARG A 259 -1.42 -13.17 -11.58
N VAL A 260 -1.87 -12.50 -10.52
CA VAL A 260 -1.06 -12.35 -9.30
C VAL A 260 -0.89 -13.68 -8.58
N PHE A 261 -1.89 -14.57 -8.64
CA PHE A 261 -1.78 -15.94 -8.12
C PHE A 261 -0.68 -16.71 -8.83
N HIS A 262 -0.64 -16.69 -10.16
CA HIS A 262 0.45 -17.33 -10.92
C HIS A 262 1.81 -16.68 -10.63
N LYS A 263 1.86 -15.35 -10.56
CA LYS A 263 3.09 -14.60 -10.24
C LYS A 263 3.65 -14.99 -8.87
N VAL A 264 2.81 -15.09 -7.87
CA VAL A 264 3.18 -15.49 -6.49
C VAL A 264 3.80 -16.90 -6.45
N LEU A 265 3.42 -17.77 -7.38
CA LEU A 265 3.96 -19.11 -7.52
C LEU A 265 5.23 -19.20 -8.36
N GLY A 266 5.77 -18.08 -8.82
CA GLY A 266 6.95 -18.01 -9.68
C GLY A 266 6.69 -18.38 -11.14
N GLY A 267 5.42 -18.42 -11.55
CA GLY A 267 5.01 -18.60 -12.93
C GLY A 267 5.14 -17.31 -13.77
N PRO A 268 5.28 -17.43 -15.10
CA PRO A 268 5.18 -16.26 -15.96
C PRO A 268 3.78 -15.62 -15.83
N PRO A 269 3.64 -14.30 -16.02
CA PRO A 269 2.33 -13.66 -16.07
C PRO A 269 1.53 -14.24 -17.25
N VAL A 270 0.34 -14.77 -16.96
CA VAL A 270 -0.61 -15.34 -17.94
C VAL A 270 -1.50 -14.24 -18.51
#